data_09219754e3b881b8eff0c84f13452d3b
#
_entry.id   09219754e3b881b8eff0c84f13452d3b
#
_cell.length_a   1.000
_cell.length_b   1.000
_cell.length_c   1.000
_cell.angle_alpha   90.00
_cell.angle_beta   90.00
_cell.angle_gamma   90.00
#
_symmetry.space_group_name_H-M   'P 1'
#
loop_
_entity.id
_entity.type
_entity.pdbx_description
1 polymer ?
#
loop_
_entity_poly.entity_id
_entity_poly.type
_entity_poly.pdbx_seq_one_letter_code
_entity_poly.pdbx_strand_id
1 'polypeptide(L)'
;MPAEVDELKEELLELVDEEVEEGTRGVGARAEVADDILEIVTELDADGRGAVDWQLNPDIGGTWRLIYTSSKTFANNEGLSGYARDLRGVSTPELLMKVETTFRRITFEEPLQLEDGSIAALVGRFADAKSVQVECVWNPTSAGVMNIQSRTVVVGENSWEPADRQDKAVRALGAGRPIYLDDEILVMRSEPAYVCWVFERA
;
A
#
# COMPACT_ATOMS: atom_id res chain seq x y z
N MET A 1 -19.87 10.88 -18.57
CA MET A 1 -18.77 10.10 -19.15
C MET A 1 -17.38 10.50 -18.60
N PRO A 2 -16.59 11.53 -19.01
CA PRO A 2 -15.43 11.93 -18.18
C PRO A 2 -15.84 12.44 -16.80
N ALA A 3 -16.93 13.16 -16.70
CA ALA A 3 -17.48 13.67 -15.45
C ALA A 3 -17.83 12.55 -14.42
N GLU A 4 -18.27 11.42 -14.90
CA GLU A 4 -18.70 10.29 -14.07
C GLU A 4 -17.52 9.60 -13.33
N VAL A 5 -16.33 9.53 -13.96
CA VAL A 5 -15.12 8.96 -13.32
C VAL A 5 -14.50 9.93 -12.32
N ASP A 6 -14.50 11.21 -12.65
CA ASP A 6 -14.02 12.24 -11.74
C ASP A 6 -14.94 12.34 -10.49
N GLU A 7 -16.25 12.17 -10.66
CA GLU A 7 -17.21 12.07 -9.56
C GLU A 7 -16.94 10.84 -8.67
N LEU A 8 -16.71 9.67 -9.25
CA LEU A 8 -16.36 8.46 -8.50
C LEU A 8 -15.03 8.59 -7.73
N LYS A 9 -14.04 9.27 -8.33
CA LYS A 9 -12.79 9.58 -7.66
C LYS A 9 -13.00 10.49 -6.45
N GLU A 10 -13.76 11.57 -6.64
CA GLU A 10 -14.06 12.51 -5.55
C GLU A 10 -14.82 11.81 -4.42
N GLU A 11 -15.84 11.01 -4.74
CA GLU A 11 -16.62 10.23 -3.78
C GLU A 11 -15.74 9.23 -3.01
N LEU A 12 -14.80 8.53 -3.69
CA LEU A 12 -13.85 7.63 -3.04
C LEU A 12 -12.98 8.37 -2.03
N LEU A 13 -12.42 9.51 -2.41
CA LEU A 13 -11.54 10.30 -1.55
C LEU A 13 -12.30 10.89 -0.35
N GLU A 14 -13.51 11.42 -0.57
CA GLU A 14 -14.37 11.95 0.49
C GLU A 14 -14.73 10.85 1.50
N LEU A 15 -15.14 9.67 1.02
CA LEU A 15 -15.48 8.54 1.88
C LEU A 15 -14.28 8.04 2.69
N VAL A 16 -13.09 8.01 2.09
CA VAL A 16 -11.86 7.63 2.81
C VAL A 16 -11.49 8.69 3.85
N ASP A 17 -11.58 9.97 3.53
CA ASP A 17 -11.23 11.06 4.45
C ASP A 17 -12.20 11.16 5.64
N GLU A 18 -13.51 10.98 5.40
CA GLU A 18 -14.52 11.12 6.43
C GLU A 18 -14.67 9.89 7.34
N GLU A 19 -14.53 8.68 6.79
CA GLU A 19 -14.94 7.45 7.44
C GLU A 19 -13.77 6.54 7.85
N VAL A 20 -12.56 6.79 7.33
CA VAL A 20 -11.36 6.04 7.70
C VAL A 20 -10.54 6.84 8.71
N GLU A 21 -10.39 6.30 9.90
CA GLU A 21 -9.60 6.95 10.95
C GLU A 21 -8.15 7.15 10.47
N GLU A 22 -7.64 8.37 10.67
CA GLU A 22 -6.29 8.76 10.26
C GLU A 22 -5.23 7.78 10.80
N GLY A 23 -4.31 7.35 9.96
CA GLY A 23 -3.24 6.41 10.30
C GLY A 23 -3.66 4.94 10.36
N THR A 24 -4.97 4.61 10.33
CA THR A 24 -5.44 3.22 10.31
C THR A 24 -5.40 2.59 8.92
N ARG A 25 -5.47 3.39 7.88
CA ARG A 25 -5.48 2.95 6.47
C ARG A 25 -6.59 1.94 6.18
N GLY A 26 -7.74 2.10 6.84
CA GLY A 26 -8.89 1.21 6.73
C GLY A 26 -8.84 -0.03 7.62
N VAL A 27 -7.77 -0.22 8.40
CA VAL A 27 -7.73 -1.31 9.42
C VAL A 27 -8.75 -1.02 10.49
N GLY A 28 -9.75 -1.88 10.60
CA GLY A 28 -10.86 -1.70 11.55
C GLY A 28 -12.00 -0.81 11.05
N ALA A 29 -11.99 -0.38 9.78
CA ALA A 29 -13.12 0.31 9.17
C ALA A 29 -14.42 -0.52 9.34
N ARG A 30 -15.55 0.18 9.47
CA ARG A 30 -16.86 -0.47 9.56
C ARG A 30 -17.13 -1.24 8.26
N ALA A 31 -17.83 -2.38 8.37
CA ALA A 31 -18.11 -3.23 7.22
C ALA A 31 -18.87 -2.48 6.12
N GLU A 32 -19.81 -1.61 6.50
CA GLU A 32 -20.59 -0.78 5.59
C GLU A 32 -19.67 0.14 4.76
N VAL A 33 -18.74 0.84 5.40
CA VAL A 33 -17.76 1.70 4.73
C VAL A 33 -16.86 0.91 3.77
N ALA A 34 -16.43 -0.28 4.19
CA ALA A 34 -15.61 -1.14 3.34
C ALA A 34 -16.38 -1.65 2.11
N ASP A 35 -17.69 -1.91 2.26
CA ASP A 35 -18.56 -2.32 1.16
C ASP A 35 -18.81 -1.15 0.20
N ASP A 36 -19.06 0.06 0.70
CA ASP A 36 -19.26 1.28 -0.10
C ASP A 36 -17.98 1.61 -0.91
N ILE A 37 -16.80 1.58 -0.28
CA ILE A 37 -15.52 1.76 -0.98
C ILE A 37 -15.33 0.69 -2.06
N LEU A 38 -15.68 -0.56 -1.78
CA LEU A 38 -15.55 -1.64 -2.76
C LEU A 38 -16.51 -1.46 -3.94
N GLU A 39 -17.69 -0.90 -3.73
CA GLU A 39 -18.65 -0.57 -4.80
C GLU A 39 -18.05 0.49 -5.73
N ILE A 40 -17.58 1.62 -5.20
CA ILE A 40 -16.92 2.69 -5.98
C ILE A 40 -15.71 2.15 -6.74
N VAL A 41 -14.84 1.37 -6.09
CA VAL A 41 -13.67 0.75 -6.72
C VAL A 41 -14.08 -0.22 -7.84
N THR A 42 -15.22 -0.89 -7.70
CA THR A 42 -15.75 -1.79 -8.74
C THR A 42 -16.29 -1.02 -9.94
N GLU A 43 -16.92 0.12 -9.72
CA GLU A 43 -17.37 1.01 -10.79
C GLU A 43 -16.22 1.66 -11.54
N LEU A 44 -15.18 2.13 -10.83
CA LEU A 44 -13.93 2.61 -11.44
C LEU A 44 -13.26 1.54 -12.31
N ASP A 45 -13.26 0.28 -11.86
CA ASP A 45 -12.72 -0.85 -12.62
C ASP A 45 -13.55 -1.15 -13.88
N ALA A 46 -14.86 -1.09 -13.78
CA ALA A 46 -15.79 -1.34 -14.89
C ALA A 46 -15.67 -0.29 -16.00
N ASP A 47 -15.39 0.97 -15.65
CA ASP A 47 -15.19 2.03 -16.63
C ASP A 47 -13.92 1.81 -17.47
N GLY A 48 -12.90 1.13 -16.93
CA GLY A 48 -11.70 0.66 -17.64
C GLY A 48 -10.76 1.74 -18.16
N ARG A 49 -11.09 3.02 -17.97
CA ARG A 49 -10.32 4.15 -18.54
C ARG A 49 -9.07 4.48 -17.75
N GLY A 50 -9.09 4.25 -16.44
CA GLY A 50 -8.00 4.66 -15.57
C GLY A 50 -6.75 3.77 -15.63
N ALA A 51 -6.86 2.56 -16.17
CA ALA A 51 -5.78 1.56 -16.12
C ALA A 51 -5.24 1.12 -17.47
N VAL A 52 -5.76 1.70 -18.56
CA VAL A 52 -5.25 1.37 -19.89
C VAL A 52 -3.80 1.82 -20.00
N ASP A 53 -2.91 0.84 -20.19
CA ASP A 53 -1.48 1.05 -20.36
C ASP A 53 -0.75 1.73 -19.19
N TRP A 54 -1.18 1.49 -17.92
CA TRP A 54 -0.47 1.99 -16.73
C TRP A 54 1.04 1.71 -16.77
N GLN A 55 1.45 0.64 -17.45
CA GLN A 55 2.85 0.24 -17.63
C GLN A 55 3.66 1.25 -18.44
N LEU A 56 3.00 2.02 -19.28
CA LEU A 56 3.58 3.07 -20.13
C LEU A 56 3.28 4.48 -19.58
N ASN A 57 2.42 4.56 -18.57
CA ASN A 57 2.07 5.84 -17.96
C ASN A 57 3.20 6.29 -17.02
N PRO A 58 3.86 7.45 -17.28
CA PRO A 58 4.92 7.97 -16.42
C PRO A 58 4.43 8.29 -15.01
N ASP A 59 3.14 8.55 -14.83
CA ASP A 59 2.54 8.92 -13.55
C ASP A 59 2.58 7.78 -12.53
N ILE A 60 2.77 6.52 -12.95
CA ILE A 60 3.01 5.40 -12.01
C ILE A 60 4.27 5.60 -11.17
N GLY A 61 5.28 6.30 -11.70
CA GLY A 61 6.51 6.62 -11.00
C GLY A 61 6.34 7.69 -9.93
N GLY A 62 7.16 7.64 -8.89
CA GLY A 62 7.12 8.60 -7.79
C GLY A 62 6.82 7.97 -6.44
N THR A 63 6.35 8.79 -5.51
CA THR A 63 6.02 8.34 -4.15
C THR A 63 4.53 8.41 -3.93
N TRP A 64 3.99 7.33 -3.40
CA TRP A 64 2.57 7.12 -3.13
C TRP A 64 2.36 6.78 -1.66
N ARG A 65 1.43 7.42 -1.00
CA ARG A 65 1.02 7.14 0.38
C ARG A 65 -0.24 6.29 0.39
N LEU A 66 -0.21 5.16 1.09
CA LEU A 66 -1.41 4.34 1.29
C LEU A 66 -2.38 5.05 2.21
N ILE A 67 -3.59 5.33 1.71
CA ILE A 67 -4.68 5.93 2.49
C ILE A 67 -5.75 4.89 2.87
N TYR A 68 -5.95 3.84 2.05
CA TYR A 68 -6.91 2.79 2.36
C TYR A 68 -6.50 1.43 1.80
N THR A 69 -6.79 0.36 2.55
CA THR A 69 -6.77 -1.01 2.04
C THR A 69 -7.76 -1.91 2.76
N SER A 70 -8.41 -2.80 2.02
CA SER A 70 -9.23 -3.89 2.56
C SER A 70 -8.43 -5.18 2.84
N SER A 71 -7.09 -5.12 2.80
CA SER A 71 -6.23 -6.29 2.95
C SER A 71 -6.20 -6.84 4.37
N LYS A 72 -6.78 -8.01 4.59
CA LYS A 72 -6.70 -8.73 5.87
C LYS A 72 -5.26 -9.09 6.26
N THR A 73 -4.39 -9.34 5.28
CA THR A 73 -2.98 -9.61 5.54
C THR A 73 -2.28 -8.39 6.11
N PHE A 74 -2.56 -7.21 5.52
CA PHE A 74 -2.04 -5.93 6.01
C PHE A 74 -2.58 -5.62 7.42
N ALA A 75 -3.88 -5.77 7.62
CA ALA A 75 -4.51 -5.58 8.93
C ALA A 75 -3.94 -6.51 10.02
N ASN A 76 -3.78 -7.79 9.70
CA ASN A 76 -3.23 -8.78 10.64
C ASN A 76 -1.74 -8.53 10.97
N ASN A 77 -1.01 -7.90 10.08
CA ASN A 77 0.39 -7.53 10.29
C ASN A 77 0.54 -6.16 10.96
N GLU A 78 -0.54 -5.39 11.10
CA GLU A 78 -0.51 -3.98 11.52
C GLU A 78 0.44 -3.14 10.62
N GLY A 79 0.48 -3.47 9.33
CA GLY A 79 1.34 -2.88 8.32
C GLY A 79 1.88 -3.91 7.32
N LEU A 80 2.79 -3.49 6.47
CA LEU A 80 3.43 -4.36 5.50
C LEU A 80 4.52 -5.22 6.14
N SER A 81 5.36 -4.62 6.98
CA SER A 81 6.52 -5.28 7.61
C SER A 81 6.13 -6.21 8.76
N GLY A 82 5.02 -5.91 9.44
CA GLY A 82 4.57 -6.63 10.63
C GLY A 82 5.36 -6.31 11.90
N TYR A 83 6.20 -5.29 11.89
CA TYR A 83 6.96 -4.91 13.10
C TYR A 83 6.10 -4.23 14.15
N ALA A 84 5.10 -3.45 13.76
CA ALA A 84 4.16 -2.86 14.71
C ALA A 84 3.47 -3.94 15.57
N ARG A 85 3.04 -5.02 14.93
CA ARG A 85 2.44 -6.18 15.61
C ARG A 85 3.41 -6.92 16.53
N ASP A 86 4.66 -7.11 16.10
CA ASP A 86 5.60 -7.99 16.79
C ASP A 86 6.37 -7.31 17.92
N LEU A 87 6.46 -6.00 17.86
CA LEU A 87 7.27 -5.21 18.79
C LEU A 87 6.37 -4.27 19.57
N ARG A 88 6.20 -4.57 20.86
CA ARG A 88 5.40 -3.73 21.75
C ARG A 88 5.95 -2.31 21.81
N GLY A 89 5.08 -1.31 21.64
CA GLY A 89 5.45 0.11 21.65
C GLY A 89 6.07 0.57 20.35
N VAL A 90 5.81 -0.14 19.25
CA VAL A 90 6.14 0.26 17.89
C VAL A 90 4.86 0.47 17.12
N SER A 91 4.77 1.57 16.38
CA SER A 91 3.72 1.78 15.38
C SER A 91 4.32 2.18 14.04
N THR A 92 3.58 1.94 12.97
CA THR A 92 3.91 2.31 11.59
C THR A 92 2.73 3.10 11.03
N PRO A 93 2.62 4.41 11.31
CA PRO A 93 1.43 5.21 11.01
C PRO A 93 1.21 5.40 9.50
N GLU A 94 2.25 5.24 8.71
CA GLU A 94 2.22 5.41 7.26
C GLU A 94 2.76 4.17 6.53
N LEU A 95 2.37 4.04 5.27
CA LEU A 95 3.07 3.22 4.28
C LEU A 95 3.29 4.07 3.02
N LEU A 96 4.55 4.27 2.67
CA LEU A 96 4.94 4.91 1.43
C LEU A 96 5.41 3.85 0.43
N MET A 97 4.94 3.96 -0.80
CA MET A 97 5.38 3.16 -1.93
C MET A 97 6.13 4.05 -2.92
N LYS A 98 7.44 3.87 -3.04
CA LYS A 98 8.30 4.58 -4.00
C LYS A 98 8.48 3.73 -5.25
N VAL A 99 7.99 4.19 -6.39
CA VAL A 99 8.05 3.47 -7.66
C VAL A 99 9.10 4.08 -8.58
N GLU A 100 10.11 3.29 -8.94
CA GLU A 100 11.14 3.64 -9.92
C GLU A 100 10.89 2.85 -11.20
N THR A 101 10.39 3.50 -12.22
CA THR A 101 10.03 2.86 -13.50
C THR A 101 11.25 2.40 -14.27
N THR A 102 12.33 3.20 -14.31
CA THR A 102 13.55 2.91 -15.07
C THR A 102 14.21 1.60 -14.63
N PHE A 103 14.25 1.32 -13.34
CA PHE A 103 14.89 0.14 -12.78
C PHE A 103 13.91 -0.96 -12.37
N ARG A 104 12.60 -0.73 -12.57
CA ARG A 104 11.53 -1.61 -12.10
C ARG A 104 11.66 -1.96 -10.63
N ARG A 105 11.96 -0.96 -9.82
CA ARG A 105 12.06 -1.08 -8.37
C ARG A 105 10.87 -0.46 -7.69
N ILE A 106 10.48 -1.07 -6.58
CA ILE A 106 9.55 -0.50 -5.62
C ILE A 106 10.19 -0.59 -4.26
N THR A 107 10.17 0.50 -3.51
CA THR A 107 10.55 0.50 -2.10
C THR A 107 9.31 0.85 -1.30
N PHE A 108 8.87 -0.08 -0.46
CA PHE A 108 7.88 0.22 0.58
C PHE A 108 8.63 0.72 1.80
N GLU A 109 8.19 1.84 2.34
CA GLU A 109 8.77 2.45 3.53
C GLU A 109 7.67 2.66 4.57
N GLU A 110 7.88 2.11 5.76
CA GLU A 110 7.04 2.32 6.94
C GLU A 110 7.85 3.12 7.96
N PRO A 111 7.55 4.42 8.16
CA PRO A 111 8.13 5.20 9.26
C PRO A 111 7.83 4.53 10.59
N LEU A 112 8.83 4.46 11.48
CA LEU A 112 8.71 3.87 12.80
C LEU A 112 8.44 4.96 13.84
N GLN A 113 7.41 4.78 14.62
CA GLN A 113 7.18 5.53 15.85
C GLN A 113 7.42 4.59 17.03
N LEU A 114 8.34 4.97 17.90
CA LEU A 114 8.71 4.19 19.09
C LEU A 114 8.20 4.89 20.33
N GLU A 115 7.45 4.20 21.15
CA GLU A 115 7.10 4.67 22.49
C GLU A 115 8.33 4.57 23.40
N ASP A 116 8.45 5.52 24.35
CA ASP A 116 9.51 5.50 25.35
C ASP A 116 9.47 4.18 26.15
N GLY A 117 10.63 3.52 26.23
CA GLY A 117 10.76 2.22 26.92
C GLY A 117 10.26 1.02 26.11
N SER A 118 9.98 1.21 24.80
CA SER A 118 9.61 0.10 23.92
C SER A 118 10.69 -0.98 23.86
N ILE A 119 10.27 -2.24 23.59
CA ILE A 119 11.21 -3.36 23.40
C ILE A 119 12.12 -3.09 22.19
N ALA A 120 11.62 -2.40 21.15
CA ALA A 120 12.39 -2.04 19.99
C ALA A 120 13.58 -1.13 20.32
N ALA A 121 13.42 -0.18 21.22
CA ALA A 121 14.50 0.67 21.72
C ALA A 121 15.57 -0.13 22.48
N LEU A 122 15.17 -1.24 23.12
CA LEU A 122 16.07 -2.14 23.85
C LEU A 122 16.83 -3.12 22.92
N VAL A 123 16.28 -3.41 21.76
CA VAL A 123 16.87 -4.36 20.78
C VAL A 123 17.85 -3.66 19.84
N GLY A 124 18.71 -2.84 20.31
CA GLY A 124 19.85 -2.18 19.63
C GLY A 124 19.83 -1.95 18.11
N ARG A 125 19.25 -2.90 17.34
CA ARG A 125 19.14 -2.79 15.86
C ARG A 125 18.07 -1.80 15.38
N PHE A 126 17.19 -1.36 16.27
CA PHE A 126 16.11 -0.39 15.98
C PHE A 126 16.35 0.97 16.64
N ALA A 127 17.34 1.08 17.53
CA ALA A 127 17.54 2.28 18.34
C ALA A 127 17.66 3.58 17.53
N ASP A 128 18.24 3.49 16.32
CA ASP A 128 18.44 4.63 15.41
C ASP A 128 17.63 4.51 14.11
N ALA A 129 16.77 3.50 13.99
CA ALA A 129 15.99 3.27 12.79
C ALA A 129 14.79 4.22 12.73
N LYS A 130 14.69 4.98 11.65
CA LYS A 130 13.56 5.89 11.40
C LYS A 130 12.44 5.21 10.63
N SER A 131 12.74 4.16 9.89
CA SER A 131 11.79 3.43 9.07
C SER A 131 12.22 1.98 8.87
N VAL A 132 11.24 1.15 8.50
CA VAL A 132 11.47 -0.15 7.86
C VAL A 132 11.27 0.04 6.38
N GLN A 133 12.21 -0.45 5.57
CA GLN A 133 12.08 -0.46 4.13
C GLN A 133 12.03 -1.89 3.62
N VAL A 134 11.15 -2.15 2.66
CA VAL A 134 11.10 -3.42 1.93
C VAL A 134 11.41 -3.11 0.47
N GLU A 135 12.60 -3.48 0.05
CA GLU A 135 13.03 -3.32 -1.33
C GLU A 135 12.46 -4.45 -2.20
N CYS A 136 11.89 -4.09 -3.32
CA CYS A 136 11.20 -5.00 -4.23
C CYS A 136 11.63 -4.75 -5.68
N VAL A 137 11.41 -5.77 -6.50
CA VAL A 137 11.37 -5.62 -7.95
C VAL A 137 9.96 -5.89 -8.44
N TRP A 138 9.56 -5.28 -9.53
CA TRP A 138 8.26 -5.53 -10.12
C TRP A 138 8.36 -5.85 -11.62
N ASN A 139 7.45 -6.68 -12.08
CA ASN A 139 7.34 -7.04 -13.49
C ASN A 139 5.87 -7.04 -13.88
N PRO A 140 5.49 -6.29 -14.92
CA PRO A 140 4.13 -6.35 -15.42
C PRO A 140 3.87 -7.70 -16.08
N THR A 141 2.70 -8.24 -15.83
CA THR A 141 2.20 -9.42 -16.53
C THR A 141 1.35 -9.00 -17.73
N SER A 142 1.10 -9.94 -18.66
CA SER A 142 0.18 -9.71 -19.77
C SER A 142 -1.27 -9.46 -19.33
N ALA A 143 -1.62 -9.81 -18.11
CA ALA A 143 -2.92 -9.52 -17.50
C ALA A 143 -2.99 -8.16 -16.81
N GLY A 144 -1.95 -7.32 -16.93
CA GLY A 144 -1.89 -6.02 -16.30
C GLY A 144 -1.59 -6.04 -14.79
N VAL A 145 -1.24 -7.18 -14.22
CA VAL A 145 -0.85 -7.31 -12.80
C VAL A 145 0.57 -6.81 -12.61
N MET A 146 0.82 -6.10 -11.52
CA MET A 146 2.12 -5.51 -11.23
C MET A 146 3.19 -6.54 -10.83
N ASN A 147 2.80 -7.68 -10.26
CA ASN A 147 3.68 -8.78 -9.82
C ASN A 147 4.95 -8.30 -9.08
N ILE A 148 4.78 -7.88 -7.84
CA ILE A 148 5.85 -7.35 -6.98
C ILE A 148 6.48 -8.50 -6.19
N GLN A 149 7.81 -8.53 -6.13
CA GLN A 149 8.58 -9.51 -5.38
C GLN A 149 9.54 -8.80 -4.42
N SER A 150 9.42 -9.10 -3.14
CA SER A 150 10.35 -8.61 -2.12
C SER A 150 11.76 -9.19 -2.32
N ARG A 151 12.78 -8.40 -2.01
CA ARG A 151 14.19 -8.78 -2.12
C ARG A 151 14.93 -8.62 -0.81
N THR A 152 14.76 -7.48 -0.17
CA THR A 152 15.53 -7.09 1.01
C THR A 152 14.62 -6.32 1.97
N VAL A 153 14.80 -6.57 3.25
CA VAL A 153 14.26 -5.71 4.32
C VAL A 153 15.43 -4.94 4.91
N VAL A 154 15.26 -3.63 5.03
CA VAL A 154 16.27 -2.72 5.59
C VAL A 154 15.69 -2.00 6.80
N VAL A 155 16.45 -1.98 7.90
CA VAL A 155 16.13 -1.20 9.11
C VAL A 155 17.41 -0.56 9.65
N GLY A 156 17.50 0.75 9.55
CA GLY A 156 18.74 1.46 9.84
C GLY A 156 19.88 0.99 8.94
N GLU A 157 20.98 0.56 9.53
CA GLU A 157 22.14 0.04 8.80
C GLU A 157 22.09 -1.49 8.53
N ASN A 158 21.05 -2.15 8.99
CA ASN A 158 20.92 -3.60 8.87
C ASN A 158 20.02 -3.99 7.70
N SER A 159 20.39 -5.07 7.01
CA SER A 159 19.57 -5.64 5.95
C SER A 159 19.56 -7.17 6.02
N TRP A 160 18.46 -7.79 5.60
CA TRP A 160 18.27 -9.24 5.56
C TRP A 160 17.21 -9.65 4.52
N GLU A 161 17.12 -10.93 4.26
CA GLU A 161 16.06 -11.48 3.41
C GLU A 161 14.68 -11.32 4.07
N PRO A 162 13.63 -11.01 3.29
CA PRO A 162 12.27 -10.92 3.80
C PRO A 162 11.84 -12.20 4.50
N ALA A 163 11.22 -12.08 5.67
CA ALA A 163 10.53 -13.21 6.28
C ALA A 163 9.26 -13.56 5.48
N ASP A 164 8.79 -14.80 5.60
CA ASP A 164 7.63 -15.33 4.86
C ASP A 164 6.38 -14.44 4.95
N ARG A 165 6.14 -13.80 6.11
CA ARG A 165 4.99 -12.89 6.28
C ARG A 165 5.13 -11.58 5.51
N GLN A 166 6.35 -10.99 5.44
CA GLN A 166 6.61 -9.78 4.67
C GLN A 166 6.46 -10.06 3.18
N ASP A 167 7.01 -11.17 2.75
CA ASP A 167 6.88 -11.65 1.38
C ASP A 167 5.41 -11.93 0.99
N LYS A 168 4.61 -12.49 1.91
CA LYS A 168 3.16 -12.67 1.69
C LYS A 168 2.41 -11.34 1.59
N ALA A 169 2.74 -10.35 2.43
CA ALA A 169 2.10 -9.05 2.39
C ALA A 169 2.43 -8.31 1.09
N VAL A 170 3.69 -8.32 0.67
CA VAL A 170 4.12 -7.74 -0.61
C VAL A 170 3.47 -8.45 -1.80
N ARG A 171 3.38 -9.77 -1.78
CA ARG A 171 2.70 -10.54 -2.84
C ARG A 171 1.20 -10.26 -2.90
N ALA A 172 0.55 -10.04 -1.75
CA ALA A 172 -0.87 -9.70 -1.72
C ALA A 172 -1.13 -8.34 -2.39
N LEU A 173 -0.24 -7.36 -2.19
CA LEU A 173 -0.29 -6.08 -2.89
C LEU A 173 0.10 -6.25 -4.36
N GLY A 174 1.18 -6.98 -4.64
CA GLY A 174 1.69 -7.23 -5.98
C GLY A 174 0.80 -8.12 -6.86
N ALA A 175 -0.18 -8.80 -6.29
CA ALA A 175 -1.21 -9.49 -7.07
C ALA A 175 -2.28 -8.52 -7.63
N GLY A 176 -2.22 -7.26 -7.23
CA GLY A 176 -3.13 -6.23 -7.71
C GLY A 176 -2.75 -5.71 -9.11
N ARG A 177 -3.76 -5.29 -9.83
CA ARG A 177 -3.60 -4.49 -11.04
C ARG A 177 -4.06 -3.07 -10.76
N PRO A 178 -3.37 -2.05 -11.26
CA PRO A 178 -3.89 -0.70 -11.29
C PRO A 178 -5.19 -0.67 -12.08
N ILE A 179 -6.25 -0.13 -11.49
CA ILE A 179 -7.55 0.05 -12.14
C ILE A 179 -7.84 1.51 -12.43
N TYR A 180 -7.21 2.40 -11.66
CA TYR A 180 -7.24 3.84 -11.87
C TYR A 180 -5.86 4.44 -11.54
N LEU A 181 -5.42 5.40 -12.35
CA LEU A 181 -4.14 6.10 -12.16
C LEU A 181 -4.22 7.49 -12.79
N ASP A 182 -3.97 8.51 -11.99
CA ASP A 182 -3.71 9.87 -12.44
C ASP A 182 -2.53 10.49 -11.66
N ASP A 183 -2.40 11.81 -11.65
CA ASP A 183 -1.34 12.52 -10.94
C ASP A 183 -1.58 12.65 -9.43
N GLU A 184 -2.78 12.32 -8.94
CA GLU A 184 -3.18 12.44 -7.54
C GLU A 184 -3.36 11.08 -6.86
N ILE A 185 -4.01 10.12 -7.51
CA ILE A 185 -4.33 8.82 -6.92
C ILE A 185 -3.95 7.62 -7.79
N LEU A 186 -3.66 6.53 -7.12
CA LEU A 186 -3.49 5.19 -7.69
C LEU A 186 -4.41 4.23 -6.96
N VAL A 187 -5.35 3.63 -7.68
CA VAL A 187 -6.21 2.57 -7.14
C VAL A 187 -5.80 1.23 -7.73
N MET A 188 -5.54 0.26 -6.86
CA MET A 188 -5.19 -1.10 -7.25
C MET A 188 -6.22 -2.09 -6.72
N ARG A 189 -6.51 -3.13 -7.49
CA ARG A 189 -7.42 -4.22 -7.11
C ARG A 189 -6.79 -5.56 -7.38
N SER A 190 -6.85 -6.48 -6.42
CA SER A 190 -6.39 -7.86 -6.60
C SER A 190 -7.57 -8.81 -6.79
N GLU A 191 -7.41 -9.79 -7.68
CA GLU A 191 -8.33 -10.89 -7.88
C GLU A 191 -7.66 -12.22 -7.47
N PRO A 192 -8.39 -13.20 -6.95
CA PRO A 192 -9.85 -13.23 -6.73
C PRO A 192 -10.30 -12.65 -5.38
N ALA A 193 -9.41 -12.14 -4.55
CA ALA A 193 -9.72 -11.77 -3.17
C ALA A 193 -10.47 -10.42 -3.04
N TYR A 194 -10.69 -9.71 -4.14
CA TYR A 194 -11.31 -8.38 -4.17
C TYR A 194 -10.71 -7.40 -3.17
N VAL A 195 -9.40 -7.52 -2.92
CA VAL A 195 -8.68 -6.59 -2.07
C VAL A 195 -8.37 -5.34 -2.87
N CYS A 196 -8.72 -4.18 -2.33
CA CYS A 196 -8.36 -2.90 -2.90
C CYS A 196 -7.27 -2.19 -2.08
N TRP A 197 -6.54 -1.33 -2.77
CA TRP A 197 -5.50 -0.47 -2.24
C TRP A 197 -5.68 0.90 -2.89
N VAL A 198 -5.82 1.92 -2.07
CA VAL A 198 -5.95 3.31 -2.52
C VAL A 198 -4.74 4.08 -2.02
N PHE A 199 -4.02 4.64 -2.95
CA PHE A 199 -2.84 5.46 -2.68
C PHE A 199 -3.09 6.87 -3.18
N GLU A 200 -2.57 7.86 -2.48
CA GLU A 200 -2.48 9.22 -2.94
C GLU A 200 -1.03 9.61 -3.23
N ARG A 201 -0.82 10.63 -4.05
CA ARG A 201 0.51 11.17 -4.32
C ARG A 201 1.09 11.82 -3.05
N ALA A 202 2.32 11.46 -2.66
CA ALA A 202 2.98 11.98 -1.46
C ALA A 202 3.97 13.12 -1.80
#